data_7503fff78dd8a25f27764e91990590b5
#
_entry.id   7503fff78dd8a25f27764e91990590b5
#
_cell.length_a   1.000
_cell.length_b   1.000
_cell.length_c   1.000
_cell.angle_alpha   90.00
_cell.angle_beta   90.00
_cell.angle_gamma   90.00
#
_symmetry.space_group_name_H-M   'P 1'
#
loop_
_entity.id
_entity.type
_entity.pdbx_description
1 polymer ?
#
loop_
_entity_poly.entity_id
_entity_poly.type
_entity_poly.pdbx_seq_one_letter_code
_entity_poly.pdbx_strand_id
1 'polypeptide(L)'
;MFIKKIKNFYKYSILFLLIILTNNTRAEFFEDLSKIIENNEKRLSYGISVTDFNMDGNNEFLVTGFGFPNLALSFQDGKLKNINQQKIFSDISKKTIGVAACDIDKDGFEEIYFLNTDTYSGVKKYSDRLLDIKDNNYFDLFELEKNKENLNLTAGRSVVCVDRKGDGEYGIYVANYGGPTRFYEIENELIKDKAKNLNLDNITGGRAVVSGHILTERADIFAANE
;
A
#
# COMPACT_ATOMS: atom_id res chain seq x y z
N MET A 1 -42.06 -39.72 -44.73
CA MET A 1 -40.83 -38.97 -45.01
C MET A 1 -40.85 -37.53 -44.43
N PHE A 2 -41.99 -36.86 -44.44
CA PHE A 2 -42.16 -35.45 -43.95
C PHE A 2 -41.92 -35.29 -42.42
N ILE A 3 -42.44 -36.17 -41.59
CA ILE A 3 -42.38 -36.08 -40.11
C ILE A 3 -40.92 -36.19 -39.58
N LYS A 4 -40.05 -36.96 -40.26
CA LYS A 4 -38.64 -37.14 -39.89
C LYS A 4 -37.81 -35.85 -40.14
N LYS A 5 -38.16 -35.08 -41.20
CA LYS A 5 -37.54 -33.78 -41.51
C LYS A 5 -37.87 -32.73 -40.49
N ILE A 6 -39.14 -32.67 -40.02
CA ILE A 6 -39.59 -31.72 -39.03
C ILE A 6 -38.91 -31.96 -37.66
N LYS A 7 -38.82 -33.23 -37.20
CA LYS A 7 -38.11 -33.55 -35.93
C LYS A 7 -36.62 -33.19 -35.97
N ASN A 8 -35.97 -33.34 -37.10
CA ASN A 8 -34.55 -32.95 -37.21
C ASN A 8 -34.41 -31.41 -37.22
N PHE A 9 -35.32 -30.67 -37.86
CA PHE A 9 -35.28 -29.21 -37.85
C PHE A 9 -35.41 -28.65 -36.42
N TYR A 10 -36.35 -29.13 -35.62
CA TYR A 10 -36.48 -28.73 -34.21
C TYR A 10 -35.26 -29.11 -33.38
N LYS A 11 -34.66 -30.26 -33.62
CA LYS A 11 -33.43 -30.70 -32.89
C LYS A 11 -32.26 -29.78 -33.18
N TYR A 12 -32.05 -29.35 -34.42
CA TYR A 12 -30.97 -28.42 -34.79
C TYR A 12 -31.29 -26.99 -34.37
N SER A 13 -32.54 -26.54 -34.36
CA SER A 13 -32.93 -25.23 -33.84
C SER A 13 -32.75 -25.12 -32.36
N ILE A 14 -33.05 -26.15 -31.57
CA ILE A 14 -32.81 -26.21 -30.13
C ILE A 14 -31.32 -26.22 -29.84
N LEU A 15 -30.53 -27.00 -30.61
CA LEU A 15 -29.05 -27.04 -30.45
C LEU A 15 -28.43 -25.70 -30.79
N PHE A 16 -28.91 -25.00 -31.81
CA PHE A 16 -28.45 -23.67 -32.20
C PHE A 16 -28.82 -22.62 -31.15
N LEU A 17 -30.02 -22.70 -30.58
CA LEU A 17 -30.46 -21.82 -29.47
C LEU A 17 -29.64 -22.05 -28.22
N LEU A 18 -29.29 -23.29 -27.86
CA LEU A 18 -28.41 -23.63 -26.75
C LEU A 18 -27.01 -23.08 -26.97
N ILE A 19 -26.44 -23.13 -28.17
CA ILE A 19 -25.11 -22.57 -28.49
C ILE A 19 -25.12 -21.05 -28.37
N ILE A 20 -26.21 -20.35 -28.74
CA ILE A 20 -26.35 -18.90 -28.58
C ILE A 20 -26.45 -18.52 -27.10
N LEU A 21 -27.12 -19.32 -26.27
CA LEU A 21 -27.27 -19.06 -24.85
C LEU A 21 -25.98 -19.31 -24.05
N THR A 22 -25.07 -20.17 -24.54
CA THR A 22 -23.80 -20.43 -23.85
C THR A 22 -22.69 -19.41 -24.14
N ASN A 23 -22.89 -18.53 -25.12
CA ASN A 23 -21.86 -17.57 -25.51
C ASN A 23 -21.89 -16.22 -24.75
N ASN A 24 -22.81 -16.01 -23.80
CA ASN A 24 -22.97 -14.72 -23.13
C ASN A 24 -22.87 -14.74 -21.60
N THR A 25 -22.25 -15.75 -21.00
CA THR A 25 -21.99 -15.75 -19.55
C THR A 25 -20.50 -15.80 -19.23
N ARG A 26 -19.70 -14.92 -19.83
CA ARG A 26 -18.48 -14.48 -19.15
C ARG A 26 -18.92 -13.37 -18.20
N ALA A 27 -19.12 -13.74 -16.95
CA ALA A 27 -19.11 -12.74 -15.90
C ALA A 27 -17.70 -12.13 -15.92
N GLU A 28 -17.58 -10.88 -16.38
CA GLU A 28 -16.38 -10.09 -16.11
C GLU A 28 -16.41 -9.78 -14.62
N PHE A 29 -15.58 -10.52 -13.84
CA PHE A 29 -15.42 -10.28 -12.41
C PHE A 29 -14.58 -9.04 -12.12
N PHE A 30 -13.84 -8.55 -13.11
CA PHE A 30 -12.96 -7.39 -12.99
C PHE A 30 -13.13 -6.48 -14.21
N GLU A 31 -13.16 -5.18 -13.95
CA GLU A 31 -13.17 -4.14 -14.98
C GLU A 31 -11.91 -3.28 -14.83
N ASP A 32 -11.27 -2.94 -15.96
CA ASP A 32 -10.19 -1.97 -16.00
C ASP A 32 -10.72 -0.55 -15.87
N LEU A 33 -10.55 0.05 -14.70
CA LEU A 33 -10.94 1.40 -14.37
C LEU A 33 -9.84 2.44 -14.57
N SER A 34 -8.72 2.10 -15.20
CA SER A 34 -7.60 3.03 -15.43
C SER A 34 -8.00 4.35 -16.11
N LYS A 35 -9.08 4.33 -16.90
CA LYS A 35 -9.62 5.49 -17.62
C LYS A 35 -10.27 6.54 -16.72
N ILE A 36 -10.68 6.16 -15.48
CA ILE A 36 -11.27 7.12 -14.55
C ILE A 36 -10.22 7.90 -13.76
N ILE A 37 -8.94 7.51 -13.85
CA ILE A 37 -7.85 8.25 -13.20
C ILE A 37 -7.61 9.54 -14.00
N GLU A 38 -7.84 10.68 -13.36
CA GLU A 38 -7.61 11.98 -13.97
C GLU A 38 -6.11 12.26 -14.12
N ASN A 39 -5.69 12.73 -15.30
CA ASN A 39 -4.27 12.99 -15.60
C ASN A 39 -3.36 11.78 -15.33
N ASN A 40 -3.77 10.58 -15.78
CA ASN A 40 -3.02 9.35 -15.62
C ASN A 40 -1.75 9.33 -16.50
N GLU A 41 -0.74 10.05 -16.09
CA GLU A 41 0.54 10.12 -16.76
C GLU A 41 1.40 8.88 -16.50
N LYS A 42 2.26 8.52 -17.46
CA LYS A 42 3.24 7.45 -17.26
C LYS A 42 4.23 7.82 -16.17
N ARG A 43 4.34 6.99 -15.13
CA ARG A 43 5.21 7.21 -13.99
C ARG A 43 5.71 5.90 -13.42
N LEU A 44 6.80 5.94 -12.65
CA LEU A 44 7.24 4.81 -11.84
C LEU A 44 6.58 4.88 -10.47
N SER A 45 5.81 3.86 -10.12
CA SER A 45 5.14 3.70 -8.84
C SER A 45 5.27 2.25 -8.38
N TYR A 46 5.66 2.03 -7.13
CA TYR A 46 5.94 0.70 -6.60
C TYR A 46 5.11 0.36 -5.37
N GLY A 47 4.59 1.36 -4.67
CA GLY A 47 3.80 1.19 -3.46
C GLY A 47 2.44 1.85 -3.57
N ILE A 48 1.46 1.21 -2.95
CA ILE A 48 0.11 1.73 -2.79
C ILE A 48 -0.40 1.39 -1.39
N SER A 49 -1.16 2.31 -0.80
CA SER A 49 -1.91 2.10 0.44
C SER A 49 -3.28 2.74 0.33
N VAL A 50 -4.15 2.41 1.25
CA VAL A 50 -5.50 2.97 1.35
C VAL A 50 -5.66 3.55 2.74
N THR A 51 -6.14 4.79 2.84
CA THR A 51 -6.37 5.51 4.11
C THR A 51 -7.36 6.66 3.87
N ASP A 52 -8.05 7.08 4.91
CA ASP A 52 -8.85 8.31 4.90
C ASP A 52 -7.91 9.53 5.00
N PHE A 53 -7.33 9.90 3.85
CA PHE A 53 -6.28 10.91 3.75
C PHE A 53 -6.75 12.31 4.12
N ASN A 54 -8.00 12.65 3.87
CA ASN A 54 -8.56 13.99 4.08
C ASN A 54 -9.52 14.05 5.26
N MET A 55 -9.70 12.93 5.99
CA MET A 55 -10.58 12.79 7.17
C MET A 55 -12.04 13.11 6.87
N ASP A 56 -12.52 12.71 5.68
CA ASP A 56 -13.92 12.89 5.29
C ASP A 56 -14.77 11.62 5.50
N GLY A 57 -14.17 10.54 6.00
CA GLY A 57 -14.79 9.22 6.23
C GLY A 57 -14.76 8.33 5.00
N ASN A 58 -14.13 8.74 3.89
CA ASN A 58 -13.92 7.93 2.72
C ASN A 58 -12.42 7.66 2.52
N ASN A 59 -12.09 6.50 1.98
CA ASN A 59 -10.71 6.14 1.75
C ASN A 59 -10.18 6.65 0.41
N GLU A 60 -8.94 7.12 0.41
CA GLU A 60 -8.14 7.47 -0.74
C GLU A 60 -7.08 6.41 -1.03
N PHE A 61 -6.60 6.40 -2.28
CA PHE A 61 -5.41 5.64 -2.67
C PHE A 61 -4.18 6.53 -2.56
N LEU A 62 -3.25 6.17 -1.68
CA LEU A 62 -1.91 6.75 -1.68
C LEU A 62 -1.04 5.98 -2.67
N VAL A 63 -0.47 6.66 -3.67
CA VAL A 63 0.36 6.05 -4.70
C VAL A 63 1.75 6.67 -4.66
N THR A 64 2.78 5.86 -4.46
CA THR A 64 4.16 6.35 -4.36
C THR A 64 4.71 6.80 -5.70
N GLY A 65 5.63 7.76 -5.68
CA GLY A 65 6.35 8.26 -6.84
C GLY A 65 7.85 8.00 -6.75
N PHE A 66 8.38 7.15 -7.62
CA PHE A 66 9.82 6.95 -7.73
C PHE A 66 10.41 7.97 -8.71
N GLY A 67 10.88 9.10 -8.17
CA GLY A 67 11.28 10.26 -8.96
C GLY A 67 10.10 11.09 -9.48
N PHE A 68 8.93 10.90 -8.92
CA PHE A 68 7.68 11.64 -9.15
C PHE A 68 7.05 12.04 -7.82
N PRO A 69 6.13 13.01 -7.79
CA PRO A 69 5.35 13.29 -6.60
C PRO A 69 4.52 12.08 -6.17
N ASN A 70 4.33 11.87 -4.88
CA ASN A 70 3.33 10.93 -4.38
C ASN A 70 1.93 11.48 -4.67
N LEU A 71 0.96 10.61 -4.91
CA LEU A 71 -0.44 10.99 -5.16
C LEU A 71 -1.33 10.53 -4.01
N ALA A 72 -2.35 11.33 -3.73
CA ALA A 72 -3.52 10.93 -2.96
C ALA A 72 -4.74 11.01 -3.87
N LEU A 73 -5.27 9.86 -4.30
CA LEU A 73 -6.35 9.78 -5.28
C LEU A 73 -7.68 9.53 -4.59
N SER A 74 -8.56 10.51 -4.61
CA SER A 74 -9.93 10.45 -4.10
C SER A 74 -10.92 10.23 -5.23
N PHE A 75 -11.95 9.42 -4.97
CA PHE A 75 -13.02 9.19 -5.94
C PHE A 75 -14.07 10.29 -5.85
N GLN A 76 -14.13 11.15 -6.86
CA GLN A 76 -15.01 12.30 -6.94
C GLN A 76 -15.63 12.42 -8.33
N ASP A 77 -16.97 12.57 -8.43
CA ASP A 77 -17.69 12.76 -9.69
C ASP A 77 -17.39 11.67 -10.74
N GLY A 78 -17.25 10.41 -10.31
CA GLY A 78 -16.96 9.28 -11.19
C GLY A 78 -15.51 9.19 -11.67
N LYS A 79 -14.59 9.95 -11.07
CA LYS A 79 -13.16 9.97 -11.40
C LYS A 79 -12.30 9.85 -10.15
N LEU A 80 -11.10 9.31 -10.31
CA LEU A 80 -10.03 9.37 -9.31
C LEU A 80 -9.20 10.63 -9.56
N LYS A 81 -9.30 11.60 -8.65
CA LYS A 81 -8.62 12.89 -8.71
C LYS A 81 -7.52 12.96 -7.66
N ASN A 82 -6.37 13.51 -8.02
CA ASN A 82 -5.31 13.77 -7.04
C ASN A 82 -5.70 14.99 -6.20
N ILE A 83 -5.96 14.75 -4.92
CA ILE A 83 -6.33 15.79 -3.94
C ILE A 83 -5.14 16.30 -3.13
N ASN A 84 -3.96 15.71 -3.34
CA ASN A 84 -2.76 16.13 -2.61
C ASN A 84 -2.32 17.54 -3.02
N GLN A 85 -2.40 18.48 -2.08
CA GLN A 85 -1.95 19.87 -2.24
C GLN A 85 -0.79 20.22 -1.30
N GLN A 86 -0.43 19.33 -0.37
CA GLN A 86 0.61 19.63 0.62
C GLN A 86 2.00 19.29 0.05
N LYS A 87 2.92 20.23 0.17
CA LYS A 87 4.30 20.11 -0.35
C LYS A 87 5.05 18.88 0.20
N ILE A 88 4.72 18.44 1.41
CA ILE A 88 5.35 17.30 2.06
C ILE A 88 5.23 15.99 1.25
N PHE A 89 4.20 15.86 0.40
CA PHE A 89 4.00 14.70 -0.48
C PHE A 89 4.70 14.84 -1.85
N SER A 90 5.24 16.01 -2.18
CA SER A 90 5.76 16.32 -3.52
C SER A 90 7.28 16.16 -3.64
N ASP A 91 7.95 15.57 -2.67
CA ASP A 91 9.40 15.40 -2.67
C ASP A 91 9.84 14.26 -3.59
N ILE A 92 10.14 14.61 -4.84
CA ILE A 92 10.58 13.67 -5.88
C ILE A 92 12.00 13.14 -5.64
N SER A 93 12.83 13.86 -4.89
CA SER A 93 14.24 13.51 -4.66
C SER A 93 14.40 12.27 -3.80
N LYS A 94 13.43 11.99 -2.94
CA LYS A 94 13.45 10.87 -1.99
C LYS A 94 13.19 9.51 -2.63
N LYS A 95 12.56 9.48 -3.81
CA LYS A 95 12.25 8.24 -4.56
C LYS A 95 11.50 7.23 -3.70
N THR A 96 10.26 7.56 -3.37
CA THR A 96 9.42 6.72 -2.52
C THR A 96 9.08 5.41 -3.22
N ILE A 97 9.36 4.29 -2.57
CA ILE A 97 9.17 2.93 -3.11
C ILE A 97 8.04 2.17 -2.42
N GLY A 98 7.73 2.49 -1.18
CA GLY A 98 6.68 1.84 -0.40
C GLY A 98 5.89 2.84 0.42
N VAL A 99 4.68 2.49 0.78
CA VAL A 99 3.81 3.24 1.67
C VAL A 99 2.96 2.28 2.49
N ALA A 100 2.75 2.60 3.75
CA ALA A 100 1.80 1.93 4.63
C ALA A 100 1.08 3.00 5.46
N ALA A 101 -0.19 2.76 5.79
CA ALA A 101 -0.99 3.63 6.63
C ALA A 101 -1.70 2.81 7.69
N CYS A 102 -1.61 3.22 8.93
CA CYS A 102 -2.29 2.61 10.08
C CYS A 102 -2.18 3.52 11.30
N ASP A 103 -3.14 3.41 12.20
CA ASP A 103 -3.18 4.11 13.48
C ASP A 103 -2.16 3.50 14.45
N ILE A 104 -1.00 4.15 14.62
CA ILE A 104 0.10 3.63 15.44
C ILE A 104 0.14 4.22 16.84
N ASP A 105 -0.56 5.31 17.10
CA ASP A 105 -0.60 5.94 18.42
C ASP A 105 -1.99 5.88 19.08
N LYS A 106 -2.98 5.28 18.38
CA LYS A 106 -4.36 5.09 18.84
C LYS A 106 -5.15 6.39 19.02
N ASP A 107 -4.88 7.38 18.22
CA ASP A 107 -5.64 8.64 18.22
C ASP A 107 -6.88 8.59 17.31
N GLY A 108 -7.02 7.53 16.51
CA GLY A 108 -8.12 7.28 15.59
C GLY A 108 -7.86 7.77 14.18
N PHE A 109 -6.70 8.34 13.90
CA PHE A 109 -6.22 8.66 12.56
C PHE A 109 -5.08 7.75 12.17
N GLU A 110 -4.90 7.54 10.87
CA GLU A 110 -3.82 6.68 10.40
C GLU A 110 -2.58 7.49 10.06
N GLU A 111 -1.45 7.16 10.69
CA GLU A 111 -0.15 7.67 10.28
C GLU A 111 0.27 7.05 8.96
N ILE A 112 0.99 7.83 8.14
CA ILE A 112 1.45 7.42 6.83
C ILE A 112 2.97 7.28 6.83
N TYR A 113 3.46 6.04 6.65
CA TYR A 113 4.88 5.78 6.48
C TYR A 113 5.26 5.75 5.01
N PHE A 114 6.15 6.65 4.58
CA PHE A 114 6.75 6.64 3.26
C PHE A 114 8.16 6.05 3.31
N LEU A 115 8.31 4.90 2.68
CA LEU A 115 9.58 4.21 2.52
C LEU A 115 10.34 4.79 1.33
N ASN A 116 11.43 5.49 1.60
CA ASN A 116 12.25 6.14 0.59
C ASN A 116 13.47 5.31 0.24
N THR A 117 13.94 5.41 -1.01
CA THR A 117 15.18 4.76 -1.43
C THR A 117 15.82 5.49 -2.60
N ASP A 118 16.96 6.10 -2.38
CA ASP A 118 17.76 6.78 -3.40
C ASP A 118 19.00 5.97 -3.83
N THR A 119 19.15 4.77 -3.25
CA THR A 119 20.20 3.81 -3.56
C THR A 119 19.65 2.40 -3.69
N TYR A 120 20.40 1.54 -4.38
CA TYR A 120 19.99 0.13 -4.53
C TYR A 120 20.10 -0.66 -3.23
N SER A 121 21.12 -0.43 -2.40
CA SER A 121 21.44 -1.23 -1.21
C SER A 121 22.25 -0.41 -0.21
N GLY A 122 22.15 -0.76 1.06
CA GLY A 122 22.94 -0.14 2.13
C GLY A 122 22.48 1.28 2.46
N VAL A 123 23.45 2.12 2.80
CA VAL A 123 23.16 3.48 3.29
C VAL A 123 22.60 4.38 2.19
N LYS A 124 21.48 5.05 2.49
CA LYS A 124 20.82 6.04 1.64
C LYS A 124 20.99 7.46 2.18
N LYS A 125 20.81 8.45 1.31
CA LYS A 125 20.94 9.87 1.65
C LYS A 125 19.71 10.40 2.39
N TYR A 126 18.53 10.03 1.93
CA TYR A 126 17.26 10.52 2.48
C TYR A 126 16.60 9.48 3.35
N SER A 127 16.24 9.86 4.57
CA SER A 127 15.46 9.01 5.48
C SER A 127 14.06 8.75 4.95
N ASP A 128 13.42 7.76 5.54
CA ASP A 128 11.98 7.58 5.41
C ASP A 128 11.23 8.73 6.10
N ARG A 129 9.90 8.76 5.92
CA ARG A 129 9.02 9.69 6.59
C ARG A 129 7.93 8.93 7.32
N LEU A 130 7.55 9.42 8.47
CA LEU A 130 6.36 9.00 9.20
C LEU A 130 5.51 10.23 9.45
N LEU A 131 4.43 10.34 8.68
CA LEU A 131 3.56 11.51 8.72
C LEU A 131 2.41 11.24 9.68
N ASP A 132 2.22 12.16 10.58
CA ASP A 132 1.08 12.27 11.46
C ASP A 132 0.28 13.53 11.08
N ILE A 133 -0.97 13.64 11.53
CA ILE A 133 -1.86 14.72 11.20
C ILE A 133 -2.27 15.52 12.45
N LYS A 134 -2.18 16.84 12.35
CA LYS A 134 -2.63 17.75 13.40
C LYS A 134 -3.26 18.99 12.77
N ASP A 135 -4.43 19.36 13.26
CA ASP A 135 -5.17 20.52 12.74
C ASP A 135 -5.30 20.53 11.21
N ASN A 136 -5.61 19.36 10.63
CA ASN A 136 -5.71 19.10 9.19
C ASN A 136 -4.40 19.30 8.40
N ASN A 137 -3.25 19.29 9.06
CA ASN A 137 -1.95 19.42 8.42
C ASN A 137 -1.07 18.23 8.75
N TYR A 138 -0.51 17.61 7.72
CA TYR A 138 0.48 16.56 7.90
C TYR A 138 1.83 17.14 8.30
N PHE A 139 2.48 16.49 9.26
CA PHE A 139 3.85 16.78 9.67
C PHE A 139 4.65 15.50 9.82
N ASP A 140 5.96 15.58 9.66
CA ASP A 140 6.85 14.40 9.70
C ASP A 140 7.40 14.22 11.12
N LEU A 141 6.99 13.13 11.78
CA LEU A 141 7.46 12.78 13.12
C LEU A 141 8.98 12.56 13.17
N PHE A 142 9.63 12.15 12.08
CA PHE A 142 11.08 12.02 12.01
C PHE A 142 11.80 13.38 11.95
N GLU A 143 11.11 14.48 11.67
CA GLU A 143 11.70 15.83 11.74
C GLU A 143 11.79 16.38 13.16
N LEU A 144 11.04 15.80 14.10
CA LEU A 144 11.15 16.17 15.52
C LEU A 144 12.51 15.75 16.06
N GLU A 145 13.20 16.64 16.78
CA GLU A 145 14.54 16.39 17.30
C GLU A 145 14.64 15.11 18.13
N LYS A 146 13.60 14.83 18.93
CA LYS A 146 13.50 13.62 19.77
C LYS A 146 13.51 12.29 18.98
N ASN A 147 13.24 12.35 17.68
CA ASN A 147 13.13 11.15 16.80
C ASN A 147 14.32 10.99 15.85
N LYS A 148 15.27 11.92 15.82
CA LYS A 148 16.41 11.89 14.88
C LYS A 148 17.31 10.66 15.01
N GLU A 149 17.38 10.05 16.19
CA GLU A 149 18.18 8.83 16.41
C GLU A 149 17.55 7.57 15.79
N ASN A 150 16.25 7.63 15.45
CA ASN A 150 15.50 6.49 14.93
C ASN A 150 15.28 6.54 13.40
N LEU A 151 15.96 7.42 12.68
CA LEU A 151 15.85 7.54 11.23
C LEU A 151 16.25 6.23 10.54
N ASN A 152 15.46 5.78 9.57
CA ASN A 152 15.86 4.72 8.67
C ASN A 152 16.72 5.29 7.51
N LEU A 153 18.01 5.11 7.61
CA LEU A 153 18.99 5.48 6.58
C LEU A 153 19.49 4.28 5.77
N THR A 154 18.73 3.19 5.75
CA THR A 154 19.01 2.01 4.93
C THR A 154 18.02 1.95 3.76
N ALA A 155 18.49 1.52 2.59
CA ALA A 155 17.66 1.32 1.41
C ALA A 155 16.53 0.34 1.73
N GLY A 156 15.28 0.82 1.73
CA GLY A 156 14.11 0.00 1.96
C GLY A 156 13.58 -0.66 0.69
N ARG A 157 12.78 -1.70 0.84
CA ARG A 157 12.11 -2.40 -0.27
C ARG A 157 10.62 -2.59 -0.08
N SER A 158 10.20 -2.88 1.14
CA SER A 158 8.80 -3.08 1.47
C SER A 158 8.50 -2.66 2.89
N VAL A 159 7.28 -2.25 3.15
CA VAL A 159 6.80 -1.79 4.44
C VAL A 159 5.40 -2.32 4.67
N VAL A 160 5.07 -2.65 5.91
CA VAL A 160 3.74 -3.14 6.29
C VAL A 160 3.41 -2.75 7.72
N CYS A 161 2.13 -2.49 7.97
CA CYS A 161 1.58 -2.34 9.31
C CYS A 161 1.35 -3.69 9.97
N VAL A 162 1.62 -3.80 11.26
CA VAL A 162 1.51 -5.05 12.03
C VAL A 162 0.94 -4.75 13.40
N ASP A 163 -0.24 -5.27 13.69
CA ASP A 163 -0.77 -5.34 15.04
C ASP A 163 -0.23 -6.59 15.73
N ARG A 164 0.97 -6.49 16.32
CA ARG A 164 1.64 -7.64 16.95
C ARG A 164 1.00 -8.10 18.25
N LYS A 165 0.21 -7.24 18.90
CA LYS A 165 -0.44 -7.55 20.18
C LYS A 165 -1.88 -8.05 19.97
N GLY A 166 -2.51 -7.74 18.84
CA GLY A 166 -3.93 -8.02 18.59
C GLY A 166 -4.85 -7.08 19.36
N ASP A 167 -4.40 -5.86 19.65
CA ASP A 167 -5.11 -4.89 20.47
C ASP A 167 -5.43 -3.57 19.75
N GLY A 168 -5.19 -3.54 18.43
CA GLY A 168 -5.41 -2.37 17.58
C GLY A 168 -4.28 -1.33 17.62
N GLU A 169 -3.17 -1.62 18.35
CA GLU A 169 -1.96 -0.78 18.32
C GLU A 169 -1.01 -1.33 17.27
N TYR A 170 -0.88 -0.58 16.19
CA TYR A 170 -0.03 -1.00 15.08
C TYR A 170 1.42 -0.57 15.29
N GLY A 171 2.32 -1.35 14.70
CA GLY A 171 3.69 -0.96 14.45
C GLY A 171 3.99 -1.07 12.97
N ILE A 172 5.11 -0.50 12.53
CA ILE A 172 5.56 -0.50 11.15
C ILE A 172 6.79 -1.37 11.00
N TYR A 173 6.66 -2.48 10.25
CA TYR A 173 7.79 -3.32 9.86
C TYR A 173 8.35 -2.85 8.52
N VAL A 174 9.66 -2.60 8.48
CA VAL A 174 10.38 -2.15 7.29
C VAL A 174 11.42 -3.18 6.86
N ALA A 175 11.23 -3.76 5.69
CA ALA A 175 12.19 -4.66 5.07
C ALA A 175 13.26 -3.85 4.32
N ASN A 176 14.46 -3.79 4.88
CA ASN A 176 15.61 -3.10 4.31
C ASN A 176 16.48 -4.05 3.46
N TYR A 177 17.25 -3.48 2.54
CA TYR A 177 18.21 -4.19 1.70
C TYR A 177 19.64 -3.74 2.01
N GLY A 178 20.45 -4.68 2.53
CA GLY A 178 21.84 -4.40 2.90
C GLY A 178 22.01 -3.65 4.23
N GLY A 179 21.05 -3.80 5.14
CA GLY A 179 21.09 -3.32 6.50
C GLY A 179 19.95 -3.91 7.33
N PRO A 180 19.91 -3.63 8.65
CA PRO A 180 18.93 -4.24 9.53
C PRO A 180 17.49 -3.80 9.16
N THR A 181 16.56 -4.73 9.29
CA THR A 181 15.13 -4.43 9.27
C THR A 181 14.77 -3.54 10.46
N ARG A 182 13.65 -2.81 10.36
CA ARG A 182 13.15 -1.94 11.43
C ARG A 182 11.75 -2.37 11.84
N PHE A 183 11.42 -2.08 13.09
CA PHE A 183 10.06 -2.20 13.61
C PHE A 183 9.75 -0.99 14.48
N TYR A 184 8.96 -0.06 13.96
CA TYR A 184 8.64 1.18 14.65
C TYR A 184 7.32 1.10 15.38
N GLU A 185 7.31 1.57 16.62
CA GLU A 185 6.13 1.88 17.42
C GLU A 185 6.21 3.33 17.89
N ILE A 186 5.08 3.96 18.21
CA ILE A 186 5.03 5.32 18.76
C ILE A 186 4.59 5.28 20.21
N GLU A 187 5.26 6.03 21.04
CA GLU A 187 4.91 6.26 22.44
C GLU A 187 5.01 7.77 22.73
N ASN A 188 3.89 8.46 22.86
CA ASN A 188 3.84 9.93 23.10
C ASN A 188 4.64 10.73 22.05
N GLU A 189 4.34 10.54 20.78
CA GLU A 189 5.05 11.08 19.60
C GLU A 189 6.54 10.70 19.55
N LEU A 190 7.00 9.78 20.39
CA LEU A 190 8.37 9.26 20.35
C LEU A 190 8.41 7.97 19.56
N ILE A 191 9.06 8.00 18.41
CA ILE A 191 9.28 6.82 17.58
C ILE A 191 10.32 5.92 18.27
N LYS A 192 10.00 4.65 18.42
CA LYS A 192 10.87 3.62 18.99
C LYS A 192 11.12 2.52 17.96
N ASP A 193 12.38 2.28 17.62
CA ASP A 193 12.75 1.08 16.88
C ASP A 193 12.84 -0.12 17.84
N LYS A 194 11.87 -1.00 17.76
CA LYS A 194 11.78 -2.22 18.60
C LYS A 194 12.38 -3.45 17.91
N ALA A 195 12.89 -3.34 16.67
CA ALA A 195 13.35 -4.51 15.91
C ALA A 195 14.32 -5.38 16.68
N LYS A 196 15.33 -4.78 17.29
CA LYS A 196 16.32 -5.51 18.09
C LYS A 196 15.70 -6.23 19.30
N ASN A 197 14.80 -5.58 20.02
CA ASN A 197 14.15 -6.14 21.19
C ASN A 197 13.20 -7.30 20.85
N LEU A 198 12.73 -7.33 19.61
CA LEU A 198 11.82 -8.35 19.07
C LEU A 198 12.55 -9.43 18.25
N ASN A 199 13.89 -9.38 18.18
CA ASN A 199 14.72 -10.25 17.32
C ASN A 199 14.34 -10.18 15.84
N LEU A 200 13.98 -8.98 15.38
CA LEU A 200 13.59 -8.69 14.00
C LEU A 200 14.68 -7.91 13.23
N ASP A 201 15.78 -7.51 13.87
CA ASP A 201 16.83 -6.65 13.31
C ASP A 201 17.81 -7.38 12.37
N ASN A 202 17.28 -8.33 11.59
CA ASN A 202 18.08 -9.13 10.68
C ASN A 202 18.61 -8.29 9.51
N ILE A 203 19.86 -8.52 9.13
CA ILE A 203 20.42 -7.95 7.90
C ILE A 203 20.15 -8.94 6.77
N THR A 204 19.28 -8.55 5.87
CA THR A 204 18.82 -9.40 4.77
C THR A 204 18.77 -8.62 3.46
N GLY A 205 18.59 -9.34 2.35
CA GLY A 205 18.19 -8.77 1.08
C GLY A 205 16.67 -8.64 0.98
N GLY A 206 16.05 -7.87 1.88
CA GLY A 206 14.60 -7.75 1.93
C GLY A 206 14.00 -7.32 0.59
N ARG A 207 12.94 -8.01 0.15
CA ARG A 207 12.25 -7.73 -1.14
C ARG A 207 10.79 -7.39 -0.97
N ALA A 208 10.06 -8.28 -0.34
CA ALA A 208 8.62 -8.11 -0.13
C ALA A 208 8.27 -8.51 1.30
N VAL A 209 7.25 -7.89 1.83
CA VAL A 209 6.69 -8.24 3.13
C VAL A 209 5.17 -8.24 3.05
N VAL A 210 4.57 -9.15 3.76
CA VAL A 210 3.13 -9.20 3.99
C VAL A 210 2.89 -9.54 5.46
N SER A 211 1.86 -8.98 6.04
CA SER A 211 1.36 -9.39 7.35
C SER A 211 -0.07 -9.88 7.26
N GLY A 212 -0.44 -10.76 8.16
CA GLY A 212 -1.79 -11.31 8.24
C GLY A 212 -1.87 -12.44 9.24
N HIS A 213 -3.08 -12.88 9.54
CA HIS A 213 -3.36 -14.03 10.42
C HIS A 213 -3.19 -15.33 9.61
N ILE A 214 -1.96 -15.86 9.52
CA ILE A 214 -1.62 -17.01 8.66
C ILE A 214 -1.41 -18.27 9.51
N LEU A 215 -0.54 -18.20 10.52
CA LEU A 215 -0.17 -19.32 11.37
C LEU A 215 -0.76 -19.20 12.78
N THR A 216 -1.03 -17.98 13.22
CA THR A 216 -1.50 -17.68 14.57
C THR A 216 -2.75 -16.81 14.53
N GLU A 217 -3.41 -16.61 15.69
CA GLU A 217 -4.50 -15.65 15.84
C GLU A 217 -4.02 -14.18 15.88
N ARG A 218 -2.71 -13.96 15.89
CA ARG A 218 -2.07 -12.64 15.80
C ARG A 218 -1.53 -12.41 14.40
N ALA A 219 -1.13 -11.20 14.11
CA ALA A 219 -0.50 -10.90 12.84
C ALA A 219 0.88 -11.58 12.75
N ASP A 220 1.04 -12.46 11.78
CA ASP A 220 2.32 -13.02 11.36
C ASP A 220 2.96 -12.12 10.31
N ILE A 221 4.29 -12.08 10.25
CA ILE A 221 5.06 -11.39 9.23
C ILE A 221 5.73 -12.42 8.34
N PHE A 222 5.47 -12.37 7.04
CA PHE A 222 6.23 -13.11 6.05
C PHE A 222 7.08 -12.14 5.23
N ALA A 223 8.41 -12.27 5.35
CA ALA A 223 9.37 -11.47 4.62
C ALA A 223 10.13 -12.33 3.61
N ALA A 224 10.02 -11.98 2.33
CA ALA A 224 10.82 -12.59 1.28
C ALA A 224 12.17 -11.87 1.19
N ASN A 225 13.25 -12.63 1.21
CA ASN A 225 14.62 -12.13 1.18
C ASN A 225 15.39 -12.76 0.01
N GLU A 226 16.39 -12.05 -0.47
CA GLU A 226 17.34 -12.50 -1.48
C GLU A 226 18.61 -13.04 -0.82
#